data_0a8b11e15c230f06dc0e2fd24415d097
#
_entry.id   0a8b11e15c230f06dc0e2fd24415d097
#
_cell.length_a   1.000
_cell.length_b   1.000
_cell.length_c   1.000
_cell.angle_alpha   90.00
_cell.angle_beta   90.00
_cell.angle_gamma   90.00
#
_symmetry.space_group_name_H-M   'P 1'
#
loop_
_entity.id
_entity.type
_entity.pdbx_description
1 polymer ?
#
loop_
_entity_poly.entity_id
_entity_poly.type
_entity_poly.pdbx_seq_one_letter_code
_entity_poly.pdbx_strand_id
1 'polypeptide(L)'
;FATTLLVYGLATGASALAGSVAVLLVLRFVVGLGLGAELPVASTLVSEYAPRKVRGRVVVALEAFWAVGWIMAALIGYFVVPINDDGWRWALLAGVVPTLYAVVVRLGLPESVRFLERKGRFAEAESAVRAFERSAGVAVATPPIDEPVVEPTPVVAESIWSPRLRARTAALWIVWFGINLSYYGAFIWLPSLLVNQGFDLVKSFEYTLIITLAQLPGYAVAAWLIEVWGRRATLATFLVGSAVAAGLFGLADTPTTIVAAGMMLSFFNLGAWGALYAIGPELYPTSVRGAGTGAAAAFGRIASILAPLMVPWLLHGGNGLVFGVFAAAFAVAAVAAYTLPERAGTVLDA
;
A
#
# COMPACT_ATOMS: atom_id res chain seq x y z
N PHE A 1 11.72 -6.05 -9.59
CA PHE A 1 11.58 -4.68 -9.07
C PHE A 1 12.07 -3.63 -10.08
N ALA A 2 13.37 -3.64 -10.50
CA ALA A 2 13.89 -2.66 -11.46
C ALA A 2 13.14 -2.65 -12.81
N THR A 3 12.76 -3.81 -13.33
CA THR A 3 12.00 -3.93 -14.58
C THR A 3 10.60 -3.33 -14.46
N THR A 4 9.91 -3.56 -13.34
CA THR A 4 8.58 -2.98 -13.10
C THR A 4 8.64 -1.47 -12.98
N LEU A 5 9.68 -0.96 -12.30
CA LEU A 5 9.96 0.48 -12.17
C LEU A 5 10.22 1.14 -13.55
N LEU A 6 10.99 0.49 -14.42
CA LEU A 6 11.22 0.98 -15.79
C LEU A 6 9.93 1.00 -16.62
N VAL A 7 9.14 -0.08 -16.58
CA VAL A 7 7.89 -0.18 -17.35
C VAL A 7 6.93 0.94 -16.96
N TYR A 8 6.63 1.10 -15.68
CA TYR A 8 5.67 2.13 -15.27
C TYR A 8 6.20 3.55 -15.52
N GLY A 9 7.48 3.79 -15.29
CA GLY A 9 8.05 5.12 -15.45
C GLY A 9 8.13 5.57 -16.91
N LEU A 10 8.58 4.70 -17.81
CA LEU A 10 8.58 4.99 -19.25
C LEU A 10 7.16 5.19 -19.79
N ALA A 11 6.20 4.35 -19.35
CA ALA A 11 4.81 4.50 -19.74
C ALA A 11 4.18 5.78 -19.18
N THR A 12 4.58 6.20 -17.97
CA THR A 12 4.15 7.48 -17.38
C THR A 12 4.68 8.66 -18.20
N GLY A 13 5.97 8.66 -18.55
CA GLY A 13 6.56 9.67 -19.40
C GLY A 13 5.93 9.73 -20.80
N ALA A 14 5.74 8.58 -21.42
CA ALA A 14 5.05 8.46 -22.72
C ALA A 14 3.61 9.04 -22.66
N SER A 15 2.95 8.94 -21.51
CA SER A 15 1.61 9.50 -21.31
C SER A 15 1.57 11.01 -21.46
N ALA A 16 2.68 11.71 -21.23
CA ALA A 16 2.78 13.15 -21.48
C ALA A 16 2.67 13.52 -22.97
N LEU A 17 3.01 12.56 -23.85
CA LEU A 17 2.95 12.74 -25.30
C LEU A 17 1.62 12.26 -25.90
N ALA A 18 0.67 11.81 -25.07
CA ALA A 18 -0.62 11.31 -25.54
C ALA A 18 -1.40 12.41 -26.28
N GLY A 19 -1.74 12.13 -27.53
CA GLY A 19 -2.55 13.01 -28.39
C GLY A 19 -4.05 12.70 -28.34
N SER A 20 -4.44 11.61 -27.65
CA SER A 20 -5.83 11.23 -27.48
C SER A 20 -6.07 10.49 -26.17
N VAL A 21 -7.32 10.51 -25.71
CA VAL A 21 -7.75 9.77 -24.49
C VAL A 21 -7.50 8.27 -24.65
N ALA A 22 -7.72 7.69 -25.83
CA ALA A 22 -7.48 6.27 -26.06
C ALA A 22 -6.02 5.89 -25.86
N VAL A 23 -5.07 6.68 -26.38
CA VAL A 23 -3.63 6.47 -26.17
C VAL A 23 -3.29 6.61 -24.70
N LEU A 24 -3.85 7.62 -24.02
CA LEU A 24 -3.64 7.82 -22.59
C LEU A 24 -4.12 6.61 -21.78
N LEU A 25 -5.29 6.04 -22.09
CA LEU A 25 -5.83 4.86 -21.41
C LEU A 25 -4.93 3.63 -21.57
N VAL A 26 -4.44 3.38 -22.79
CA VAL A 26 -3.51 2.28 -23.05
C VAL A 26 -2.22 2.46 -22.24
N LEU A 27 -1.66 3.65 -22.24
CA LEU A 27 -0.45 3.95 -21.46
C LEU A 27 -0.70 3.83 -19.95
N ARG A 28 -1.87 4.27 -19.43
CA ARG A 28 -2.28 4.05 -18.03
C ARG A 28 -2.40 2.57 -17.68
N PHE A 29 -2.89 1.74 -18.60
CA PHE A 29 -2.92 0.30 -18.41
C PHE A 29 -1.49 -0.28 -18.26
N VAL A 30 -0.56 0.12 -19.13
CA VAL A 30 0.85 -0.30 -19.02
C VAL A 30 1.50 0.19 -17.72
N VAL A 31 1.21 1.41 -17.27
CA VAL A 31 1.62 1.92 -15.95
C VAL A 31 1.11 0.98 -14.84
N GLY A 32 -0.16 0.58 -14.91
CA GLY A 32 -0.79 -0.33 -13.94
C GLY A 32 -0.11 -1.70 -13.89
N LEU A 33 0.30 -2.25 -15.03
CA LEU A 33 1.06 -3.50 -15.09
C LEU A 33 2.42 -3.40 -14.36
N GLY A 34 3.11 -2.27 -14.49
CA GLY A 34 4.36 -2.02 -13.77
C GLY A 34 4.15 -1.88 -12.25
N LEU A 35 3.22 -1.02 -11.84
CA LEU A 35 2.95 -0.73 -10.42
C LEU A 35 2.35 -1.90 -9.65
N GLY A 36 1.56 -2.76 -10.31
CA GLY A 36 0.81 -3.82 -9.63
C GLY A 36 1.67 -4.84 -8.90
N ALA A 37 2.89 -5.09 -9.36
CA ALA A 37 3.82 -6.04 -8.75
C ALA A 37 4.80 -5.38 -7.75
N GLU A 38 4.93 -4.06 -7.73
CA GLU A 38 6.01 -3.37 -7.03
C GLU A 38 5.88 -3.46 -5.50
N LEU A 39 4.73 -3.08 -4.95
CA LEU A 39 4.50 -3.07 -3.51
C LEU A 39 4.59 -4.46 -2.86
N PRO A 40 3.96 -5.52 -3.40
CA PRO A 40 4.10 -6.87 -2.86
C PRO A 40 5.55 -7.36 -2.86
N VAL A 41 6.32 -7.04 -3.89
CA VAL A 41 7.74 -7.42 -3.98
C VAL A 41 8.57 -6.66 -2.94
N ALA A 42 8.38 -5.34 -2.84
CA ALA A 42 9.11 -4.51 -1.89
C ALA A 42 8.80 -4.88 -0.43
N SER A 43 7.53 -5.07 -0.08
CA SER A 43 7.11 -5.43 1.28
C SER A 43 7.61 -6.83 1.68
N THR A 44 7.60 -7.78 0.74
CA THR A 44 8.16 -9.12 0.97
C THR A 44 9.66 -9.03 1.25
N LEU A 45 10.41 -8.34 0.38
CA LEU A 45 11.86 -8.18 0.53
C LEU A 45 12.21 -7.53 1.88
N VAL A 46 11.57 -6.42 2.22
CA VAL A 46 11.78 -5.72 3.49
C VAL A 46 11.42 -6.60 4.68
N SER A 47 10.34 -7.38 4.60
CA SER A 47 9.92 -8.26 5.69
C SER A 47 10.89 -9.43 5.92
N GLU A 48 11.61 -9.88 4.90
CA GLU A 48 12.64 -10.93 5.00
C GLU A 48 13.91 -10.45 5.70
N TYR A 49 14.30 -9.20 5.45
CA TYR A 49 15.50 -8.61 6.07
C TYR A 49 15.24 -7.97 7.44
N ALA A 50 14.01 -7.55 7.73
CA ALA A 50 13.71 -6.84 8.96
C ALA A 50 13.78 -7.76 10.20
N PRO A 51 14.46 -7.34 11.30
CA PRO A 51 14.46 -8.07 12.56
C PRO A 51 13.05 -8.28 13.09
N ARG A 52 12.80 -9.45 13.69
CA ARG A 52 11.45 -9.86 14.18
C ARG A 52 10.78 -8.82 15.08
N LYS A 53 11.58 -8.19 15.98
CA LYS A 53 11.08 -7.20 16.96
C LYS A 53 10.54 -5.93 16.34
N VAL A 54 11.00 -5.55 15.15
CA VAL A 54 10.66 -4.26 14.51
C VAL A 54 10.08 -4.44 13.11
N ARG A 55 9.84 -5.70 12.67
CA ARG A 55 9.37 -6.02 11.31
C ARG A 55 8.11 -5.26 10.94
N GLY A 56 7.11 -5.28 11.81
CA GLY A 56 5.85 -4.58 11.58
C GLY A 56 6.08 -3.08 11.37
N ARG A 57 6.88 -2.45 12.24
CA ARG A 57 7.24 -1.04 12.15
C ARG A 57 7.98 -0.70 10.86
N VAL A 58 8.91 -1.54 10.43
CA VAL A 58 9.69 -1.32 9.20
C VAL A 58 8.79 -1.44 7.95
N VAL A 59 7.86 -2.39 7.93
CA VAL A 59 6.87 -2.51 6.84
C VAL A 59 5.94 -1.30 6.81
N VAL A 60 5.44 -0.84 7.96
CA VAL A 60 4.62 0.39 8.01
C VAL A 60 5.42 1.62 7.56
N ALA A 61 6.70 1.71 7.92
CA ALA A 61 7.57 2.79 7.47
C ALA A 61 7.78 2.74 5.93
N LEU A 62 7.91 1.55 5.34
CA LEU A 62 7.95 1.39 3.88
C LEU A 62 6.66 1.93 3.24
N GLU A 63 5.51 1.55 3.79
CA GLU A 63 4.20 2.02 3.29
C GLU A 63 4.03 3.54 3.45
N ALA A 64 4.65 4.17 4.45
CA ALA A 64 4.59 5.62 4.65
C ALA A 64 5.17 6.43 3.47
N PHE A 65 6.07 5.85 2.66
CA PHE A 65 6.53 6.47 1.43
C PHE A 65 5.42 6.68 0.39
N TRP A 66 4.33 5.92 0.48
CA TRP A 66 3.12 6.19 -0.29
C TRP A 66 2.57 7.59 -0.01
N ALA A 67 2.50 8.00 1.26
CA ALA A 67 2.08 9.34 1.64
C ALA A 67 3.04 10.42 1.09
N VAL A 68 4.34 10.17 1.12
CA VAL A 68 5.33 11.07 0.52
C VAL A 68 5.06 11.24 -0.98
N GLY A 69 4.79 10.13 -1.69
CA GLY A 69 4.43 10.17 -3.12
C GLY A 69 3.14 10.98 -3.37
N TRP A 70 2.11 10.82 -2.54
CA TRP A 70 0.88 11.61 -2.64
C TRP A 70 1.09 13.10 -2.40
N ILE A 71 1.89 13.46 -1.39
CA ILE A 71 2.25 14.86 -1.12
C ILE A 71 2.99 15.45 -2.32
N MET A 72 3.96 14.73 -2.87
CA MET A 72 4.68 15.15 -4.08
C MET A 72 3.74 15.33 -5.27
N ALA A 73 2.80 14.41 -5.48
CA ALA A 73 1.80 14.51 -6.55
C ALA A 73 0.86 15.71 -6.34
N ALA A 74 0.44 15.98 -5.10
CA ALA A 74 -0.39 17.13 -4.77
C ALA A 74 0.36 18.47 -4.99
N LEU A 75 1.65 18.53 -4.63
CA LEU A 75 2.51 19.70 -4.91
C LEU A 75 2.68 19.92 -6.41
N ILE A 76 2.92 18.88 -7.18
CA ILE A 76 2.98 18.96 -8.65
C ILE A 76 1.63 19.43 -9.20
N GLY A 77 0.51 18.90 -8.70
CA GLY A 77 -0.83 19.34 -9.06
C GLY A 77 -1.06 20.83 -8.79
N TYR A 78 -0.62 21.29 -7.63
CA TYR A 78 -0.78 22.68 -7.21
C TYR A 78 0.10 23.67 -7.98
N PHE A 79 1.38 23.34 -8.18
CA PHE A 79 2.35 24.27 -8.76
C PHE A 79 2.52 24.11 -10.28
N VAL A 80 2.39 22.90 -10.83
CA VAL A 80 2.76 22.63 -12.23
C VAL A 80 1.54 22.59 -13.14
N VAL A 81 0.45 21.96 -12.70
CA VAL A 81 -0.74 21.81 -13.56
C VAL A 81 -1.35 23.16 -13.97
N PRO A 82 -1.44 24.19 -13.10
CA PRO A 82 -2.05 25.46 -13.46
C PRO A 82 -1.17 26.42 -14.29
N ILE A 83 0.09 26.06 -14.59
CA ILE A 83 1.04 26.96 -15.30
C ILE A 83 0.53 27.31 -16.71
N ASN A 84 0.01 26.32 -17.43
CA ASN A 84 -0.55 26.46 -18.78
C ASN A 84 -1.44 25.26 -19.13
N ASP A 85 -2.06 25.27 -20.30
CA ASP A 85 -2.95 24.20 -20.79
C ASP A 85 -2.24 22.84 -20.92
N ASP A 86 -0.91 22.82 -21.08
CA ASP A 86 -0.07 21.62 -21.11
C ASP A 86 0.54 21.26 -19.76
N GLY A 87 0.20 21.95 -18.68
CA GLY A 87 0.75 21.72 -17.33
C GLY A 87 0.59 20.28 -16.84
N TRP A 88 -0.49 19.61 -17.22
CA TRP A 88 -0.69 18.19 -16.93
C TRP A 88 0.35 17.27 -17.58
N ARG A 89 0.88 17.65 -18.75
CA ARG A 89 1.96 16.91 -19.44
C ARG A 89 3.27 17.02 -18.66
N TRP A 90 3.59 18.21 -18.17
CA TRP A 90 4.76 18.42 -17.31
C TRP A 90 4.66 17.64 -16.01
N ALA A 91 3.46 17.57 -15.41
CA ALA A 91 3.21 16.77 -14.24
C ALA A 91 3.46 15.27 -14.50
N LEU A 92 3.07 14.74 -15.66
CA LEU A 92 3.35 13.35 -16.05
C LEU A 92 4.83 13.12 -16.32
N LEU A 93 5.54 14.08 -16.94
CA LEU A 93 6.99 13.98 -17.15
C LEU A 93 7.77 13.95 -15.83
N ALA A 94 7.34 14.71 -14.82
CA ALA A 94 7.93 14.66 -13.49
C ALA A 94 7.85 13.23 -12.87
N GLY A 95 6.83 12.46 -13.22
CA GLY A 95 6.68 11.05 -12.82
C GLY A 95 7.75 10.09 -13.40
N VAL A 96 8.57 10.54 -14.35
CA VAL A 96 9.72 9.75 -14.86
C VAL A 96 10.91 9.78 -13.89
N VAL A 97 11.03 10.82 -13.07
CA VAL A 97 12.18 11.01 -12.19
C VAL A 97 12.43 9.79 -11.28
N PRO A 98 11.44 9.19 -10.63
CA PRO A 98 11.65 7.97 -9.85
C PRO A 98 12.21 6.80 -10.65
N THR A 99 11.96 6.75 -11.97
CA THR A 99 12.48 5.69 -12.85
C THR A 99 13.99 5.72 -12.99
N LEU A 100 14.59 6.90 -12.89
CA LEU A 100 16.05 7.03 -12.91
C LEU A 100 16.67 6.30 -11.71
N TYR A 101 15.93 6.19 -10.61
CA TYR A 101 16.35 5.43 -9.43
C TYR A 101 16.38 3.90 -9.68
N ALA A 102 15.71 3.41 -10.73
CA ALA A 102 15.77 2.00 -11.11
C ALA A 102 17.20 1.51 -11.37
N VAL A 103 18.05 2.39 -11.91
CA VAL A 103 19.48 2.09 -12.14
C VAL A 103 20.19 1.88 -10.80
N VAL A 104 19.95 2.76 -9.83
CA VAL A 104 20.52 2.67 -8.47
C VAL A 104 20.07 1.38 -7.80
N VAL A 105 18.79 1.07 -7.87
CA VAL A 105 18.21 -0.16 -7.33
C VAL A 105 18.85 -1.40 -7.96
N ARG A 106 18.99 -1.40 -9.29
CA ARG A 106 19.56 -2.55 -10.01
C ARG A 106 21.02 -2.82 -9.66
N LEU A 107 21.79 -1.77 -9.36
CA LEU A 107 23.21 -1.87 -9.06
C LEU A 107 23.50 -2.06 -7.56
N GLY A 108 22.60 -1.61 -6.69
CA GLY A 108 22.85 -1.49 -5.25
C GLY A 108 22.13 -2.48 -4.34
N LEU A 109 20.98 -3.03 -4.78
CA LEU A 109 20.22 -3.96 -3.93
C LEU A 109 20.58 -5.41 -4.24
N PRO A 110 20.99 -6.19 -3.20
CA PRO A 110 21.20 -7.62 -3.35
C PRO A 110 19.84 -8.33 -3.55
N GLU A 111 19.88 -9.46 -4.27
CA GLU A 111 18.74 -10.36 -4.35
C GLU A 111 18.43 -11.00 -2.99
N SER A 112 17.15 -11.36 -2.76
CA SER A 112 16.74 -12.05 -1.54
C SER A 112 17.53 -13.36 -1.36
N VAL A 113 18.14 -13.53 -0.17
CA VAL A 113 18.87 -14.74 0.20
C VAL A 113 18.02 -15.99 -0.02
N ARG A 114 16.77 -15.97 0.43
CA ARG A 114 15.85 -17.10 0.28
C ARG A 114 15.49 -17.38 -1.18
N PHE A 115 15.42 -16.36 -2.03
CA PHE A 115 15.21 -16.54 -3.46
C PHE A 115 16.42 -17.22 -4.11
N LEU A 116 17.64 -16.79 -3.75
CA LEU A 116 18.87 -17.37 -4.26
C LEU A 116 19.01 -18.83 -3.83
N GLU A 117 18.72 -19.17 -2.58
CA GLU A 117 18.71 -20.55 -2.05
C GLU A 117 17.72 -21.43 -2.83
N ARG A 118 16.47 -20.97 -3.04
CA ARG A 118 15.47 -21.71 -3.83
C ARG A 118 15.88 -21.96 -5.29
N LYS A 119 16.72 -21.09 -5.83
CA LYS A 119 17.28 -21.22 -7.18
C LYS A 119 18.58 -22.05 -7.22
N GLY A 120 19.03 -22.56 -6.08
CA GLY A 120 20.29 -23.32 -5.98
C GLY A 120 21.56 -22.46 -6.13
N ARG A 121 21.41 -21.10 -6.03
CA ARG A 121 22.51 -20.13 -6.17
C ARG A 121 23.15 -19.84 -4.80
N PHE A 122 23.60 -20.88 -4.13
CA PHE A 122 24.08 -20.82 -2.74
C PHE A 122 25.27 -19.89 -2.54
N ALA A 123 26.24 -19.84 -3.48
CA ALA A 123 27.39 -18.96 -3.40
C ALA A 123 27.01 -17.47 -3.40
N GLU A 124 25.96 -17.10 -4.15
CA GLU A 124 25.46 -15.73 -4.18
C GLU A 124 24.64 -15.41 -2.93
N ALA A 125 23.88 -16.38 -2.42
CA ALA A 125 23.16 -16.24 -1.15
C ALA A 125 24.15 -15.97 -0.01
N GLU A 126 25.22 -16.73 0.09
CA GLU A 126 26.30 -16.54 1.06
C GLU A 126 26.98 -15.17 0.89
N SER A 127 27.26 -14.75 -0.34
CA SER A 127 27.84 -13.44 -0.64
C SER A 127 26.94 -12.30 -0.15
N ALA A 128 25.60 -12.42 -0.33
CA ALA A 128 24.63 -11.44 0.13
C ALA A 128 24.62 -11.37 1.67
N VAL A 129 24.60 -12.51 2.37
CA VAL A 129 24.68 -12.56 3.86
C VAL A 129 25.95 -11.87 4.35
N ARG A 130 27.11 -12.22 3.80
CA ARG A 130 28.39 -11.63 4.19
C ARG A 130 28.47 -10.12 3.91
N ALA A 131 27.80 -9.64 2.87
CA ALA A 131 27.70 -8.20 2.62
C ALA A 131 26.93 -7.49 3.73
N PHE A 132 25.85 -8.09 4.23
CA PHE A 132 25.08 -7.56 5.36
C PHE A 132 25.85 -7.62 6.67
N GLU A 133 26.52 -8.72 6.98
CA GLU A 133 27.34 -8.87 8.19
C GLU A 133 28.44 -7.81 8.24
N ARG A 134 29.13 -7.59 7.12
CA ARG A 134 30.13 -6.53 7.00
C ARG A 134 29.57 -5.14 7.23
N SER A 135 28.39 -4.85 6.67
CA SER A 135 27.73 -3.55 6.83
C SER A 135 27.26 -3.31 8.26
N ALA A 136 26.92 -4.39 8.99
CA ALA A 136 26.50 -4.36 10.38
C ALA A 136 27.67 -4.38 11.39
N GLY A 137 28.92 -4.48 10.91
CA GLY A 137 30.08 -4.60 11.78
C GLY A 137 30.15 -5.90 12.59
N VAL A 138 29.39 -6.93 12.17
CA VAL A 138 29.40 -8.25 12.82
C VAL A 138 30.60 -9.03 12.31
N ALA A 139 31.39 -9.60 13.22
CA ALA A 139 32.44 -10.51 12.85
C ALA A 139 31.84 -11.72 12.10
N VAL A 140 32.43 -12.02 10.94
CA VAL A 140 31.98 -13.16 10.12
C VAL A 140 32.16 -14.43 10.96
N ALA A 141 31.03 -14.98 11.45
CA ALA A 141 31.07 -16.29 12.09
C ALA A 141 31.40 -17.31 11.01
N THR A 142 32.51 -18.03 11.17
CA THR A 142 32.79 -19.21 10.34
C THR A 142 31.70 -20.23 10.66
N PRO A 143 30.85 -20.64 9.70
CA PRO A 143 29.80 -21.63 10.00
C PRO A 143 30.49 -22.89 10.50
N PRO A 144 29.92 -23.57 11.53
CA PRO A 144 30.36 -24.91 11.91
C PRO A 144 30.24 -25.81 10.69
N ILE A 145 31.31 -26.49 10.34
CA ILE A 145 31.47 -27.32 9.13
C ILE A 145 30.53 -28.56 9.17
N ASP A 146 29.81 -28.80 10.28
CA ASP A 146 29.10 -30.03 10.56
C ASP A 146 27.60 -29.86 10.99
N GLU A 147 26.92 -28.80 10.61
CA GLU A 147 25.46 -28.87 10.75
C GLU A 147 24.89 -29.74 9.62
N PRO A 148 24.20 -30.85 9.94
CA PRO A 148 23.59 -31.69 8.93
C PRO A 148 22.61 -30.83 8.12
N VAL A 149 22.75 -30.87 6.79
CA VAL A 149 21.79 -30.28 5.86
C VAL A 149 20.44 -30.91 6.18
N VAL A 150 19.61 -30.21 6.94
CA VAL A 150 18.23 -30.64 7.20
C VAL A 150 17.56 -30.67 5.82
N GLU A 151 17.35 -31.88 5.30
CA GLU A 151 16.59 -32.05 4.06
C GLU A 151 15.25 -31.33 4.23
N PRO A 152 14.87 -30.47 3.28
CA PRO A 152 13.59 -29.78 3.38
C PRO A 152 12.49 -30.83 3.39
N THR A 153 11.83 -31.00 4.53
CA THR A 153 10.60 -31.80 4.61
C THR A 153 9.67 -31.34 3.52
N PRO A 154 9.08 -32.26 2.72
CA PRO A 154 8.15 -31.87 1.66
C PRO A 154 7.01 -31.06 2.29
N VAL A 155 7.02 -29.76 2.05
CA VAL A 155 5.95 -28.88 2.53
C VAL A 155 4.74 -29.18 1.70
N VAL A 156 3.77 -29.90 2.27
CA VAL A 156 2.47 -30.12 1.64
C VAL A 156 1.86 -28.76 1.38
N ALA A 157 1.63 -28.43 0.11
CA ALA A 157 1.04 -27.16 -0.30
C ALA A 157 -0.41 -27.08 0.25
N GLU A 158 -0.57 -26.43 1.39
CA GLU A 158 -1.89 -26.20 1.98
C GLU A 158 -2.62 -25.15 1.14
N SER A 159 -3.90 -25.37 0.83
CA SER A 159 -4.72 -24.36 0.17
C SER A 159 -5.03 -23.19 1.12
N ILE A 160 -5.00 -21.94 0.62
CA ILE A 160 -5.47 -20.76 1.38
C ILE A 160 -6.95 -20.87 1.80
N TRP A 161 -7.71 -21.78 1.16
CA TRP A 161 -9.11 -22.10 1.47
C TRP A 161 -9.26 -23.38 2.29
N SER A 162 -8.18 -23.92 2.83
CA SER A 162 -8.26 -25.05 3.77
C SER A 162 -9.16 -24.72 4.98
N PRO A 163 -9.76 -25.72 5.64
CA PRO A 163 -10.60 -25.48 6.83
C PRO A 163 -9.93 -24.63 7.91
N ARG A 164 -8.59 -24.73 8.03
CA ARG A 164 -7.78 -23.97 8.98
C ARG A 164 -7.63 -22.50 8.59
N LEU A 165 -7.52 -22.17 7.28
CA LEU A 165 -7.17 -20.84 6.78
C LEU A 165 -8.35 -20.07 6.21
N ARG A 166 -9.42 -20.73 5.77
CA ARG A 166 -10.54 -20.09 5.05
C ARG A 166 -11.15 -18.89 5.75
N ALA A 167 -11.33 -18.95 7.08
CA ALA A 167 -11.91 -17.86 7.84
C ALA A 167 -10.98 -16.63 7.85
N ARG A 168 -9.65 -16.85 8.03
CA ARG A 168 -8.64 -15.79 7.97
C ARG A 168 -8.56 -15.18 6.56
N THR A 169 -8.58 -16.03 5.54
CA THR A 169 -8.58 -15.62 4.13
C THR A 169 -9.80 -14.77 3.81
N ALA A 170 -11.00 -15.23 4.17
CA ALA A 170 -12.22 -14.46 3.94
C ALA A 170 -12.20 -13.12 4.67
N ALA A 171 -11.83 -13.09 5.95
CA ALA A 171 -11.72 -11.84 6.71
C ALA A 171 -10.70 -10.89 6.08
N LEU A 172 -9.52 -11.38 5.70
CA LEU A 172 -8.50 -10.57 5.05
C LEU A 172 -8.97 -10.01 3.70
N TRP A 173 -9.69 -10.80 2.90
CA TRP A 173 -10.27 -10.36 1.63
C TRP A 173 -11.31 -9.25 1.83
N ILE A 174 -12.18 -9.37 2.84
CA ILE A 174 -13.17 -8.33 3.19
C ILE A 174 -12.44 -7.03 3.59
N VAL A 175 -11.39 -7.13 4.40
CA VAL A 175 -10.60 -5.93 4.80
C VAL A 175 -9.94 -5.29 3.58
N TRP A 176 -9.29 -6.07 2.72
CA TRP A 176 -8.68 -5.55 1.50
C TRP A 176 -9.71 -4.90 0.56
N PHE A 177 -10.87 -5.53 0.40
CA PHE A 177 -11.95 -4.99 -0.43
C PHE A 177 -12.48 -3.67 0.12
N GLY A 178 -12.85 -3.64 1.42
CA GLY A 178 -13.43 -2.46 2.06
C GLY A 178 -12.48 -1.26 2.07
N ILE A 179 -11.21 -1.50 2.39
CA ILE A 179 -10.20 -0.42 2.43
C ILE A 179 -9.92 0.12 1.02
N ASN A 180 -9.82 -0.75 0.00
CA ASN A 180 -9.61 -0.33 -1.37
C ASN A 180 -10.80 0.43 -1.93
N LEU A 181 -12.04 -0.07 -1.70
CA LEU A 181 -13.26 0.59 -2.16
C LEU A 181 -13.32 2.04 -1.64
N SER A 182 -13.12 2.19 -0.34
CA SER A 182 -13.24 3.49 0.32
C SER A 182 -12.07 4.41 -0.02
N TYR A 183 -10.84 3.90 -0.05
CA TYR A 183 -9.66 4.70 -0.37
C TYR A 183 -9.71 5.23 -1.82
N TYR A 184 -9.86 4.33 -2.78
CA TYR A 184 -9.85 4.74 -4.20
C TYR A 184 -11.10 5.54 -4.58
N GLY A 185 -12.23 5.29 -3.91
CA GLY A 185 -13.43 6.09 -4.09
C GLY A 185 -13.30 7.50 -3.51
N ALA A 186 -12.75 7.65 -2.31
CA ALA A 186 -12.63 8.96 -1.68
C ALA A 186 -11.46 9.78 -2.25
N PHE A 187 -10.23 9.25 -2.22
CA PHE A 187 -9.03 10.06 -2.48
C PHE A 187 -8.79 10.35 -3.96
N ILE A 188 -9.13 9.44 -4.88
CA ILE A 188 -9.04 9.74 -6.32
C ILE A 188 -10.01 10.85 -6.72
N TRP A 189 -11.21 10.83 -6.12
CA TRP A 189 -12.24 11.81 -6.44
C TRP A 189 -12.18 13.08 -5.59
N LEU A 190 -11.32 13.13 -4.57
CA LEU A 190 -11.26 14.25 -3.62
C LEU A 190 -11.18 15.63 -4.30
N PRO A 191 -10.27 15.90 -5.26
CA PRO A 191 -10.25 17.17 -5.94
C PRO A 191 -11.56 17.49 -6.69
N SER A 192 -12.11 16.47 -7.38
CA SER A 192 -13.38 16.63 -8.13
C SER A 192 -14.58 16.83 -7.21
N LEU A 193 -14.60 16.16 -6.06
CA LEU A 193 -15.64 16.34 -5.05
C LEU A 193 -15.61 17.76 -4.46
N LEU A 194 -14.42 18.31 -4.24
CA LEU A 194 -14.25 19.70 -3.78
C LEU A 194 -14.71 20.69 -4.84
N VAL A 195 -14.37 20.48 -6.12
CA VAL A 195 -14.86 21.31 -7.22
C VAL A 195 -16.39 21.27 -7.31
N ASN A 196 -16.99 20.10 -7.16
CA ASN A 196 -18.46 19.96 -7.14
C ASN A 196 -19.13 20.68 -5.95
N GLN A 197 -18.40 20.91 -4.88
CA GLN A 197 -18.84 21.73 -3.74
C GLN A 197 -18.65 23.25 -3.94
N GLY A 198 -18.19 23.66 -5.13
CA GLY A 198 -18.04 25.07 -5.50
C GLY A 198 -16.65 25.67 -5.25
N PHE A 199 -15.65 24.86 -4.88
CA PHE A 199 -14.26 25.33 -4.79
C PHE A 199 -13.64 25.40 -6.19
N ASP A 200 -12.80 26.41 -6.43
CA ASP A 200 -11.99 26.45 -7.64
C ASP A 200 -10.91 25.34 -7.65
N LEU A 201 -10.32 25.08 -8.81
CA LEU A 201 -9.36 24.00 -9.00
C LEU A 201 -8.13 24.13 -8.09
N VAL A 202 -7.60 25.35 -7.95
CA VAL A 202 -6.40 25.62 -7.13
C VAL A 202 -6.69 25.37 -5.66
N LYS A 203 -7.82 25.85 -5.14
CA LYS A 203 -8.29 25.58 -3.78
C LYS A 203 -8.51 24.08 -3.53
N SER A 204 -9.02 23.35 -4.52
CA SER A 204 -9.23 21.91 -4.42
C SER A 204 -7.90 21.15 -4.27
N PHE A 205 -6.86 21.55 -4.99
CA PHE A 205 -5.51 21.00 -4.80
C PHE A 205 -4.88 21.42 -3.47
N GLU A 206 -5.06 22.67 -3.04
CA GLU A 206 -4.59 23.15 -1.73
C GLU A 206 -5.19 22.32 -0.58
N TYR A 207 -6.51 22.12 -0.58
CA TYR A 207 -7.18 21.31 0.46
C TYR A 207 -6.78 19.85 0.37
N THR A 208 -6.63 19.29 -0.84
CA THR A 208 -6.12 17.93 -1.02
C THR A 208 -4.71 17.79 -0.42
N LEU A 209 -3.83 18.77 -0.62
CA LEU A 209 -2.50 18.77 -0.03
C LEU A 209 -2.57 18.77 1.50
N ILE A 210 -3.36 19.66 2.10
CA ILE A 210 -3.52 19.75 3.56
C ILE A 210 -4.07 18.42 4.12
N ILE A 211 -5.09 17.86 3.49
CA ILE A 211 -5.72 16.60 3.87
C ILE A 211 -4.70 15.45 3.81
N THR A 212 -3.89 15.38 2.75
CA THR A 212 -2.91 14.31 2.58
C THR A 212 -1.72 14.41 3.53
N LEU A 213 -1.36 15.59 4.03
CA LEU A 213 -0.32 15.74 5.06
C LEU A 213 -0.64 14.93 6.34
N ALA A 214 -1.92 14.77 6.68
CA ALA A 214 -2.33 13.95 7.83
C ALA A 214 -2.04 12.45 7.69
N GLN A 215 -1.68 11.97 6.49
CA GLN A 215 -1.26 10.58 6.27
C GLN A 215 0.02 10.24 7.02
N LEU A 216 0.99 11.16 7.06
CA LEU A 216 2.28 10.94 7.73
C LEU A 216 2.13 10.64 9.23
N PRO A 217 1.46 11.47 10.04
CA PRO A 217 1.21 11.13 11.43
C PRO A 217 0.34 9.87 11.58
N GLY A 218 -0.57 9.57 10.63
CA GLY A 218 -1.35 8.33 10.61
C GLY A 218 -0.46 7.09 10.56
N TYR A 219 0.49 7.04 9.63
CA TYR A 219 1.48 5.97 9.55
C TYR A 219 2.40 5.91 10.78
N ALA A 220 2.85 7.06 11.30
CA ALA A 220 3.73 7.11 12.47
C ALA A 220 3.03 6.53 13.72
N VAL A 221 1.79 6.92 13.97
CA VAL A 221 0.99 6.39 15.08
C VAL A 221 0.67 4.92 14.87
N ALA A 222 0.33 4.49 13.66
CA ALA A 222 0.11 3.07 13.36
C ALA A 222 1.38 2.24 13.59
N ALA A 223 2.56 2.72 13.17
CA ALA A 223 3.84 2.04 13.39
C ALA A 223 4.16 1.87 14.88
N TRP A 224 3.75 2.82 15.72
CA TRP A 224 3.92 2.72 17.16
C TRP A 224 2.87 1.78 17.79
N LEU A 225 1.60 1.96 17.45
CA LEU A 225 0.51 1.17 18.03
C LEU A 225 0.56 -0.31 17.65
N ILE A 226 1.06 -0.63 16.45
CA ILE A 226 1.17 -2.02 16.00
C ILE A 226 2.11 -2.86 16.90
N GLU A 227 3.08 -2.21 17.53
CA GLU A 227 3.98 -2.88 18.47
C GLU A 227 3.44 -2.88 19.92
N VAL A 228 2.60 -1.90 20.29
CA VAL A 228 2.07 -1.74 21.66
C VAL A 228 0.73 -2.47 21.81
N TRP A 229 -0.19 -2.29 20.88
CA TRP A 229 -1.54 -2.87 20.93
C TRP A 229 -1.65 -4.18 20.13
N GLY A 230 -0.68 -4.46 19.28
CA GLY A 230 -0.73 -5.56 18.33
C GLY A 230 -1.36 -5.17 17.00
N ARG A 231 -1.27 -6.12 16.06
CA ARG A 231 -1.63 -5.89 14.64
C ARG A 231 -3.14 -5.74 14.46
N ARG A 232 -3.89 -6.65 15.06
CA ARG A 232 -5.36 -6.72 14.94
C ARG A 232 -6.04 -5.50 15.55
N ALA A 233 -5.70 -5.16 16.80
CA ALA A 233 -6.32 -4.04 17.50
C ALA A 233 -6.03 -2.72 16.78
N THR A 234 -4.79 -2.51 16.34
CA THR A 234 -4.42 -1.32 15.57
C THR A 234 -5.22 -1.23 14.27
N LEU A 235 -5.25 -2.29 13.46
CA LEU A 235 -6.00 -2.31 12.21
C LEU A 235 -7.49 -2.02 12.42
N ALA A 236 -8.13 -2.71 13.37
CA ALA A 236 -9.55 -2.54 13.64
C ALA A 236 -9.87 -1.11 14.14
N THR A 237 -9.06 -0.55 15.04
CA THR A 237 -9.25 0.82 15.55
C THR A 237 -9.12 1.86 14.43
N PHE A 238 -8.11 1.73 13.57
CA PHE A 238 -7.94 2.64 12.44
C PHE A 238 -9.07 2.52 11.42
N LEU A 239 -9.61 1.32 11.20
CA LEU A 239 -10.78 1.13 10.33
C LEU A 239 -12.05 1.74 10.92
N VAL A 240 -12.27 1.62 12.23
CA VAL A 240 -13.38 2.31 12.92
C VAL A 240 -13.23 3.82 12.81
N GLY A 241 -12.03 4.35 13.06
CA GLY A 241 -11.73 5.77 12.89
C GLY A 241 -11.96 6.25 11.45
N SER A 242 -11.60 5.42 10.46
CA SER A 242 -11.87 5.70 9.03
C SER A 242 -13.37 5.74 8.72
N ALA A 243 -14.16 4.82 9.30
CA ALA A 243 -15.61 4.80 9.13
C ALA A 243 -16.26 6.08 9.69
N VAL A 244 -15.87 6.46 10.90
CA VAL A 244 -16.36 7.70 11.54
C VAL A 244 -15.95 8.93 10.72
N ALA A 245 -14.67 9.02 10.33
CA ALA A 245 -14.16 10.15 9.55
C ALA A 245 -14.84 10.26 8.18
N ALA A 246 -15.11 9.14 7.50
CA ALA A 246 -15.85 9.13 6.24
C ALA A 246 -17.29 9.63 6.44
N GLY A 247 -17.98 9.18 7.50
CA GLY A 247 -19.30 9.69 7.83
C GLY A 247 -19.32 11.20 8.09
N LEU A 248 -18.35 11.69 8.87
CA LEU A 248 -18.19 13.14 9.13
C LEU A 248 -17.89 13.92 7.87
N PHE A 249 -17.08 13.40 6.96
CA PHE A 249 -16.78 14.05 5.68
C PHE A 249 -18.03 14.15 4.80
N GLY A 250 -18.87 13.11 4.78
CA GLY A 250 -20.13 13.12 4.03
C GLY A 250 -21.16 14.13 4.55
N LEU A 251 -21.05 14.55 5.81
CA LEU A 251 -21.91 15.53 6.46
C LEU A 251 -21.29 16.93 6.52
N ALA A 252 -20.03 17.08 6.07
CA ALA A 252 -19.31 18.34 6.14
C ALA A 252 -19.83 19.32 5.06
N ASP A 253 -20.13 20.54 5.48
CA ASP A 253 -20.72 21.59 4.65
C ASP A 253 -19.91 22.88 4.60
N THR A 254 -18.91 23.02 5.49
CA THR A 254 -18.02 24.18 5.53
C THR A 254 -16.58 23.80 5.16
N PRO A 255 -15.77 24.73 4.60
CA PRO A 255 -14.36 24.44 4.28
C PRO A 255 -13.60 23.84 5.48
N THR A 256 -13.83 24.37 6.67
CA THR A 256 -13.17 23.91 7.89
C THR A 256 -13.57 22.47 8.25
N THR A 257 -14.86 22.14 8.20
CA THR A 257 -15.34 20.78 8.50
C THR A 257 -14.91 19.78 7.45
N ILE A 258 -14.88 20.16 6.17
CA ILE A 258 -14.40 19.34 5.06
C ILE A 258 -12.92 19.00 5.24
N VAL A 259 -12.08 20.01 5.49
CA VAL A 259 -10.64 19.80 5.69
C VAL A 259 -10.38 18.98 6.95
N ALA A 260 -11.05 19.29 8.06
CA ALA A 260 -10.88 18.56 9.31
C ALA A 260 -11.29 17.08 9.18
N ALA A 261 -12.47 16.79 8.63
CA ALA A 261 -12.93 15.42 8.40
C ALA A 261 -12.05 14.69 7.38
N GLY A 262 -11.58 15.38 6.34
CA GLY A 262 -10.64 14.85 5.36
C GLY A 262 -9.29 14.49 5.98
N MET A 263 -8.75 15.34 6.85
CA MET A 263 -7.52 15.03 7.61
C MET A 263 -7.70 13.84 8.53
N MET A 264 -8.84 13.74 9.23
CA MET A 264 -9.17 12.57 10.04
C MET A 264 -9.24 11.31 9.19
N LEU A 265 -9.91 11.36 8.04
CA LEU A 265 -10.01 10.23 7.11
C LEU A 265 -8.62 9.83 6.59
N SER A 266 -7.78 10.78 6.20
CA SER A 266 -6.40 10.54 5.80
C SER A 266 -5.58 9.86 6.90
N PHE A 267 -5.64 10.38 8.11
CA PHE A 267 -4.91 9.85 9.27
C PHE A 267 -5.28 8.39 9.54
N PHE A 268 -6.57 8.11 9.72
CA PHE A 268 -7.02 6.77 10.07
C PHE A 268 -6.87 5.78 8.91
N ASN A 269 -7.24 6.16 7.70
CA ASN A 269 -7.19 5.24 6.57
C ASN A 269 -5.76 4.80 6.24
N LEU A 270 -4.80 5.70 6.21
CA LEU A 270 -3.42 5.35 5.87
C LEU A 270 -2.72 4.59 7.02
N GLY A 271 -3.09 4.87 8.26
CA GLY A 271 -2.67 4.01 9.38
C GLY A 271 -3.24 2.59 9.29
N ALA A 272 -4.50 2.44 8.85
CA ALA A 272 -5.09 1.13 8.56
C ALA A 272 -4.36 0.40 7.42
N TRP A 273 -3.97 1.11 6.34
CA TRP A 273 -3.16 0.56 5.26
C TRP A 273 -1.85 -0.03 5.77
N GLY A 274 -1.08 0.74 6.56
CA GLY A 274 0.17 0.26 7.14
C GLY A 274 -0.02 -1.00 8.00
N ALA A 275 -1.04 -1.01 8.86
CA ALA A 275 -1.37 -2.16 9.68
C ALA A 275 -1.81 -3.38 8.84
N LEU A 276 -2.55 -3.18 7.75
CA LEU A 276 -3.00 -4.25 6.86
C LEU A 276 -1.83 -4.95 6.16
N TYR A 277 -0.87 -4.19 5.65
CA TYR A 277 0.35 -4.75 5.04
C TYR A 277 1.22 -5.49 6.05
N ALA A 278 1.25 -5.04 7.30
CA ALA A 278 2.02 -5.72 8.33
C ALA A 278 1.37 -7.03 8.78
N ILE A 279 0.04 -7.09 8.92
CA ILE A 279 -0.67 -8.30 9.38
C ILE A 279 -0.75 -9.38 8.30
N GLY A 280 -0.91 -9.00 7.02
CA GLY A 280 -1.14 -9.93 5.92
C GLY A 280 -0.16 -11.12 5.88
N PRO A 281 1.17 -10.87 5.83
CA PRO A 281 2.18 -11.93 5.81
C PRO A 281 2.20 -12.81 7.06
N GLU A 282 1.75 -12.29 8.21
CA GLU A 282 1.76 -13.02 9.48
C GLU A 282 0.60 -14.02 9.62
N LEU A 283 -0.43 -13.90 8.76
CA LEU A 283 -1.63 -14.77 8.82
C LEU A 283 -1.42 -16.14 8.17
N TYR A 284 -0.41 -16.29 7.32
CA TYR A 284 -0.21 -17.50 6.53
C TYR A 284 1.12 -18.18 6.83
N PRO A 285 1.15 -19.52 6.80
CA PRO A 285 2.40 -20.28 6.83
C PRO A 285 3.25 -19.96 5.60
N THR A 286 4.58 -20.15 5.71
CA THR A 286 5.55 -19.76 4.68
C THR A 286 5.24 -20.35 3.31
N SER A 287 4.72 -21.57 3.26
CA SER A 287 4.39 -22.30 2.02
C SER A 287 3.34 -21.58 1.15
N VAL A 288 2.36 -20.91 1.76
CA VAL A 288 1.25 -20.24 1.07
C VAL A 288 1.17 -18.73 1.34
N ARG A 289 2.13 -18.17 2.06
CA ARG A 289 2.15 -16.75 2.46
C ARG A 289 2.05 -15.80 1.26
N GLY A 290 2.88 -16.01 0.25
CA GLY A 290 2.86 -15.19 -0.96
C GLY A 290 1.56 -15.32 -1.75
N ALA A 291 1.01 -16.55 -1.84
CA ALA A 291 -0.27 -16.79 -2.50
C ALA A 291 -1.43 -16.15 -1.72
N GLY A 292 -1.44 -16.29 -0.38
CA GLY A 292 -2.51 -15.76 0.47
C GLY A 292 -2.56 -14.23 0.47
N THR A 293 -1.41 -13.58 0.68
CA THR A 293 -1.33 -12.12 0.69
C THR A 293 -1.56 -11.53 -0.70
N GLY A 294 -0.99 -12.16 -1.74
CA GLY A 294 -1.17 -11.73 -3.13
C GLY A 294 -2.61 -11.86 -3.61
N ALA A 295 -3.29 -12.98 -3.29
CA ALA A 295 -4.70 -13.18 -3.61
C ALA A 295 -5.60 -12.16 -2.90
N ALA A 296 -5.35 -11.84 -1.64
CA ALA A 296 -6.09 -10.84 -0.89
C ALA A 296 -5.92 -9.43 -1.50
N ALA A 297 -4.68 -9.05 -1.83
CA ALA A 297 -4.40 -7.80 -2.51
C ALA A 297 -5.07 -7.74 -3.89
N ALA A 298 -5.01 -8.82 -4.69
CA ALA A 298 -5.68 -8.90 -5.99
C ALA A 298 -7.20 -8.77 -5.88
N PHE A 299 -7.83 -9.39 -4.87
CA PHE A 299 -9.25 -9.21 -4.60
C PHE A 299 -9.60 -7.76 -4.25
N GLY A 300 -8.75 -7.12 -3.42
CA GLY A 300 -8.88 -5.69 -3.12
C GLY A 300 -8.82 -4.80 -4.37
N ARG A 301 -8.03 -5.17 -5.40
CA ARG A 301 -7.97 -4.41 -6.66
C ARG A 301 -9.28 -4.39 -7.44
N ILE A 302 -10.14 -5.40 -7.28
CA ILE A 302 -11.51 -5.36 -7.83
C ILE A 302 -12.26 -4.15 -7.27
N ALA A 303 -12.17 -3.93 -5.96
CA ALA A 303 -12.78 -2.75 -5.33
C ALA A 303 -12.17 -1.43 -5.82
N SER A 304 -10.85 -1.39 -6.08
CA SER A 304 -10.17 -0.21 -6.65
C SER A 304 -10.69 0.15 -8.05
N ILE A 305 -11.10 -0.85 -8.84
CA ILE A 305 -11.71 -0.64 -10.17
C ILE A 305 -13.15 -0.16 -10.03
N LEU A 306 -13.91 -0.79 -9.14
CA LEU A 306 -15.33 -0.48 -8.93
C LEU A 306 -15.54 0.90 -8.30
N ALA A 307 -14.70 1.29 -7.35
CA ALA A 307 -14.86 2.52 -6.59
C ALA A 307 -14.98 3.78 -7.46
N PRO A 308 -14.04 4.11 -8.36
CA PRO A 308 -14.17 5.30 -9.19
C PRO A 308 -15.34 5.23 -10.19
N LEU A 309 -15.80 4.04 -10.57
CA LEU A 309 -16.97 3.86 -11.44
C LEU A 309 -18.28 4.07 -10.68
N MET A 310 -18.31 3.78 -9.39
CA MET A 310 -19.50 3.94 -8.54
C MET A 310 -19.71 5.40 -8.13
N VAL A 311 -18.64 6.16 -7.91
CA VAL A 311 -18.73 7.52 -7.35
C VAL A 311 -19.64 8.44 -8.18
N PRO A 312 -19.52 8.56 -9.52
CA PRO A 312 -20.39 9.41 -10.30
C PRO A 312 -21.88 9.06 -10.16
N TRP A 313 -22.17 7.75 -10.06
CA TRP A 313 -23.53 7.28 -9.86
C TRP A 313 -24.06 7.57 -8.46
N LEU A 314 -23.24 7.34 -7.43
CA LEU A 314 -23.60 7.65 -6.03
C LEU A 314 -23.79 9.15 -5.80
N LEU A 315 -23.06 10.00 -6.52
CA LEU A 315 -23.18 11.46 -6.43
C LEU A 315 -24.58 12.00 -6.77
N HIS A 316 -25.42 11.24 -7.50
CA HIS A 316 -26.82 11.62 -7.70
C HIS A 316 -27.59 11.70 -6.36
N GLY A 317 -27.18 10.94 -5.36
CA GLY A 317 -27.72 11.01 -3.99
C GLY A 317 -26.93 11.94 -3.06
N GLY A 318 -25.98 12.71 -3.61
CA GLY A 318 -25.15 13.66 -2.87
C GLY A 318 -23.95 13.03 -2.15
N ASN A 319 -23.08 13.89 -1.63
CA ASN A 319 -21.85 13.49 -0.94
C ASN A 319 -22.14 12.58 0.28
N GLY A 320 -23.24 12.82 0.98
CA GLY A 320 -23.64 11.99 2.12
C GLY A 320 -23.82 10.51 1.76
N LEU A 321 -24.40 10.22 0.57
CA LEU A 321 -24.55 8.83 0.09
C LEU A 321 -23.19 8.23 -0.26
N VAL A 322 -22.32 8.96 -0.97
CA VAL A 322 -20.98 8.50 -1.36
C VAL A 322 -20.17 8.10 -0.12
N PHE A 323 -20.04 9.02 0.84
CA PHE A 323 -19.25 8.77 2.05
C PHE A 323 -19.97 7.84 3.04
N GLY A 324 -21.30 7.76 3.02
CA GLY A 324 -22.07 6.76 3.75
C GLY A 324 -21.75 5.34 3.31
N VAL A 325 -21.63 5.09 2.01
CA VAL A 325 -21.18 3.80 1.44
C VAL A 325 -19.76 3.47 1.87
N PHE A 326 -18.85 4.45 1.83
CA PHE A 326 -17.46 4.24 2.26
C PHE A 326 -17.36 3.99 3.77
N ALA A 327 -18.11 4.73 4.58
CA ALA A 327 -18.18 4.49 6.02
C ALA A 327 -18.68 3.07 6.34
N ALA A 328 -19.73 2.61 5.65
CA ALA A 328 -20.24 1.26 5.80
C ALA A 328 -19.18 0.20 5.40
N ALA A 329 -18.46 0.41 4.30
CA ALA A 329 -17.39 -0.49 3.86
C ALA A 329 -16.25 -0.56 4.88
N PHE A 330 -15.83 0.57 5.47
CA PHE A 330 -14.86 0.59 6.55
C PHE A 330 -15.37 -0.10 7.81
N ALA A 331 -16.64 0.07 8.18
CA ALA A 331 -17.23 -0.59 9.34
C ALA A 331 -17.24 -2.11 9.17
N VAL A 332 -17.64 -2.61 7.99
CA VAL A 332 -17.60 -4.05 7.65
C VAL A 332 -16.17 -4.56 7.69
N ALA A 333 -15.20 -3.81 7.14
CA ALA A 333 -13.79 -4.16 7.20
C ALA A 333 -13.26 -4.19 8.65
N ALA A 334 -13.70 -3.26 9.52
CA ALA A 334 -13.33 -3.24 10.93
C ALA A 334 -13.83 -4.49 11.68
N VAL A 335 -15.08 -4.89 11.45
CA VAL A 335 -15.64 -6.13 12.01
C VAL A 335 -14.84 -7.34 11.53
N ALA A 336 -14.55 -7.43 10.23
CA ALA A 336 -13.73 -8.51 9.67
C ALA A 336 -12.31 -8.51 10.26
N ALA A 337 -11.67 -7.35 10.41
CA ALA A 337 -10.35 -7.24 11.01
C ALA A 337 -10.32 -7.75 12.46
N TYR A 338 -11.40 -7.52 13.21
CA TYR A 338 -11.51 -8.00 14.60
C TYR A 338 -11.55 -9.53 14.72
N THR A 339 -11.96 -10.24 13.65
CA THR A 339 -11.96 -11.72 13.61
C THR A 339 -10.60 -12.32 13.28
N LEU A 340 -9.62 -11.51 12.85
CA LEU A 340 -8.27 -11.99 12.53
C LEU A 340 -7.53 -12.39 13.82
N PRO A 341 -6.68 -13.43 13.78
CA PRO A 341 -5.87 -13.82 14.93
C PRO A 341 -4.78 -12.76 15.19
N GLU A 342 -4.53 -12.48 16.48
CA GLU A 342 -3.37 -11.67 16.86
C GLU A 342 -2.10 -12.53 16.85
N ARG A 343 -1.06 -12.05 16.19
CA ARG A 343 0.23 -12.74 16.06
C ARG A 343 1.43 -11.85 16.36
N ALA A 344 1.23 -10.82 17.18
CA ALA A 344 2.30 -9.93 17.59
C ALA A 344 3.47 -10.70 18.21
N GLY A 345 4.68 -10.51 17.68
CA GLY A 345 5.91 -11.11 18.20
C GLY A 345 6.05 -12.62 18.01
N THR A 346 5.11 -13.30 17.32
CA THR A 346 5.24 -14.75 17.06
C THR A 346 6.25 -15.05 15.96
N VAL A 347 6.87 -16.24 16.05
CA VAL A 347 7.67 -16.77 14.95
C VAL A 347 6.73 -17.05 13.79
N LEU A 348 7.13 -16.61 12.58
CA LEU A 348 6.38 -16.96 11.38
C LEU A 348 6.39 -18.49 11.23
N ASP A 349 5.20 -19.09 11.10
CA ASP A 349 5.08 -20.54 10.87
C ASP A 349 5.94 -20.95 9.67
N ALA A 350 6.71 -22.00 9.83
CA ALA A 350 7.60 -22.55 8.82
C ALA A 350 6.82 -23.06 7.60
#